data_a5dda4b313b5b8749effd1494ddabe00
#
_entry.id   a5dda4b313b5b8749effd1494ddabe00
#
_cell.length_a   1.000
_cell.length_b   1.000
_cell.length_c   1.000
_cell.angle_alpha   90.00
_cell.angle_beta   90.00
_cell.angle_gamma   90.00
#
_symmetry.space_group_name_H-M   'P 1'
#
loop_
_entity.id
_entity.type
_entity.pdbx_description
1 polymer ?
#
loop_
_entity_poly.entity_id
_entity_poly.type
_entity_poly.pdbx_seq_one_letter_code
_entity_poly.pdbx_strand_id
1 'polypeptide(L)'
;ILRRLVGSEMCIRDRYYGGRETPLYLAKRISKELGYNVWLKREDLNHTGAHKINNALGQMLLAIEMNKTRIIAETGAGQHGVATAACAAKFGLKCTVYMGEEDIERQKLNVFRMNLMGAEIIPVTSGSKTLKDATNEAIRDWVTNVENTFYIIGSSVGPHPYPMLVRDFQSVIGLETKKQF
;
A
#
# COMPACT_ATOMS: atom_id res chain seq x y z
N ILE A 1 -6.74 -12.80 15.27
CA ILE A 1 -5.46 -12.27 14.77
C ILE A 1 -5.58 -10.76 14.48
N LEU A 2 -6.51 -10.29 13.64
CA LEU A 2 -6.71 -8.86 13.33
C LEU A 2 -6.90 -7.97 14.57
N ARG A 3 -7.68 -8.39 15.57
CA ARG A 3 -7.88 -7.63 16.81
C ARG A 3 -6.62 -7.52 17.69
N ARG A 4 -5.69 -8.45 17.62
CA ARG A 4 -4.39 -8.38 18.31
C ARG A 4 -3.41 -7.46 17.61
N LEU A 5 -3.38 -7.47 16.27
CA LEU A 5 -2.52 -6.59 15.46
C LEU A 5 -2.95 -5.10 15.55
N VAL A 6 -4.24 -4.84 15.70
CA VAL A 6 -4.78 -3.47 15.79
C VAL A 6 -4.53 -2.81 17.17
N GLY A 7 -4.11 -3.57 18.18
CA GLY A 7 -4.14 -3.08 19.55
C GLY A 7 -2.88 -2.40 20.11
N SER A 8 -1.68 -2.85 19.84
CA SER A 8 -0.48 -2.30 20.52
C SER A 8 0.73 -2.10 19.62
N GLU A 9 1.21 -3.14 18.94
CA GLU A 9 2.44 -3.04 18.13
C GLU A 9 2.20 -2.33 16.78
N MET A 10 1.03 -2.50 16.18
CA MET A 10 0.68 -1.82 14.93
C MET A 10 0.56 -0.30 15.13
N CYS A 11 -0.05 0.15 16.21
CA CYS A 11 -0.14 1.59 16.53
C CYS A 11 1.24 2.22 16.75
N ILE A 12 2.17 1.51 17.38
CA ILE A 12 3.52 2.00 17.64
C ILE A 12 4.35 2.00 16.35
N ARG A 13 4.33 0.93 15.57
CA ARG A 13 5.08 0.83 14.31
C ARG A 13 4.52 1.73 13.22
N ASP A 14 3.20 1.86 13.14
CA ASP A 14 2.49 2.77 12.23
C ASP A 14 2.85 4.23 12.54
N ARG A 15 2.85 4.61 13.80
CA ARG A 15 3.20 5.96 14.25
C ARG A 15 4.65 6.35 13.91
N TYR A 16 5.61 5.48 14.13
CA TYR A 16 7.02 5.76 13.91
C TYR A 16 7.50 5.53 12.47
N TYR A 17 6.99 4.51 11.79
CA TYR A 17 7.43 4.18 10.44
C TYR A 17 6.54 4.81 9.36
N GLY A 18 5.23 4.77 9.54
CA GLY A 18 4.26 5.33 8.60
C GLY A 18 4.24 6.87 8.59
N GLY A 19 4.69 7.51 9.68
CA GLY A 19 4.65 8.97 9.82
C GLY A 19 3.31 9.51 10.32
N ARG A 20 2.55 8.69 11.07
CA ARG A 20 1.25 9.09 11.61
C ARG A 20 1.38 9.78 13.00
N GLU A 21 0.45 10.65 13.37
CA GLU A 21 -0.79 11.04 12.68
C GLU A 21 -0.50 12.11 11.61
N THR A 22 -1.09 11.95 10.39
CA THR A 22 -0.94 12.99 9.36
C THR A 22 -1.78 14.22 9.70
N PRO A 23 -1.32 15.43 9.37
CA PRO A 23 -2.05 16.65 9.69
C PRO A 23 -3.39 16.77 8.94
N LEU A 24 -4.35 17.41 9.58
CA LEU A 24 -5.54 17.95 8.94
C LEU A 24 -5.30 19.46 8.69
N TYR A 25 -5.19 19.86 7.43
CA TYR A 25 -4.77 21.21 7.02
C TYR A 25 -5.93 21.99 6.39
N LEU A 26 -6.23 23.18 6.95
CA LEU A 26 -7.21 24.09 6.33
C LEU A 26 -6.58 24.83 5.14
N ALA A 27 -7.07 24.56 3.94
CA ALA A 27 -6.64 25.18 2.68
C ALA A 27 -7.28 26.59 2.54
N LYS A 28 -6.82 27.57 3.30
CA LYS A 28 -7.45 28.90 3.44
C LYS A 28 -7.75 29.60 2.11
N ARG A 29 -6.82 29.56 1.14
CA ARG A 29 -6.98 30.24 -0.14
C ARG A 29 -8.11 29.59 -0.96
N ILE A 30 -8.10 28.26 -1.09
CA ILE A 30 -9.14 27.51 -1.78
C ILE A 30 -10.50 27.69 -1.07
N SER A 31 -10.50 27.66 0.26
CA SER A 31 -11.72 27.88 1.06
C SER A 31 -12.35 29.24 0.77
N LYS A 32 -11.55 30.29 0.66
CA LYS A 32 -12.02 31.65 0.33
C LYS A 32 -12.61 31.72 -1.08
N GLU A 33 -11.96 31.08 -2.05
CA GLU A 33 -12.43 31.04 -3.44
C GLU A 33 -13.76 30.28 -3.59
N LEU A 34 -13.93 29.20 -2.83
CA LEU A 34 -15.12 28.34 -2.91
C LEU A 34 -16.26 28.76 -1.96
N GLY A 35 -16.02 29.63 -1.00
CA GLY A 35 -17.02 30.09 -0.02
C GLY A 35 -17.33 29.09 1.11
N TYR A 36 -16.56 28.03 1.28
CA TYR A 36 -16.67 27.05 2.38
C TYR A 36 -15.30 26.51 2.79
N ASN A 37 -15.19 25.93 4.00
CA ASN A 37 -13.95 25.40 4.50
C ASN A 37 -13.54 24.10 3.77
N VAL A 38 -12.35 24.09 3.16
CA VAL A 38 -11.73 22.94 2.53
C VAL A 38 -10.59 22.45 3.41
N TRP A 39 -10.72 21.23 3.91
CA TRP A 39 -9.71 20.58 4.72
C TRP A 39 -9.00 19.48 3.95
N LEU A 40 -7.68 19.41 4.06
CA LEU A 40 -6.85 18.39 3.43
C LEU A 40 -6.27 17.47 4.52
N LYS A 41 -6.65 16.19 4.48
CA LYS A 41 -5.97 15.16 5.26
C LYS A 41 -4.70 14.77 4.53
N ARG A 42 -3.55 15.17 5.06
CA ARG A 42 -2.26 15.19 4.37
C ARG A 42 -1.58 13.81 4.36
N GLU A 43 -2.20 12.82 3.71
CA GLU A 43 -1.63 11.48 3.53
C GLU A 43 -0.37 11.45 2.63
N ASP A 44 -0.11 12.51 1.90
CA ASP A 44 1.11 12.74 1.14
C ASP A 44 2.35 12.94 2.05
N LEU A 45 2.15 13.23 3.33
CA LEU A 45 3.22 13.35 4.32
C LEU A 45 3.59 12.03 4.99
N ASN A 46 2.88 10.96 4.70
CA ASN A 46 3.28 9.62 5.13
C ASN A 46 4.61 9.20 4.50
N HIS A 47 5.28 8.25 5.14
CA HIS A 47 6.40 7.54 4.54
C HIS A 47 6.00 6.98 3.17
N THR A 48 6.87 7.10 2.18
CA THR A 48 6.64 6.82 0.76
C THR A 48 5.78 7.83 -0.02
N GLY A 49 5.19 8.84 0.63
CA GLY A 49 4.50 9.95 -0.01
C GLY A 49 3.04 9.68 -0.37
N ALA A 50 2.39 8.67 0.23
CA ALA A 50 0.99 8.36 -0.03
C ALA A 50 0.35 7.50 1.07
N HIS A 51 -0.99 7.43 1.07
CA HIS A 51 -1.80 6.62 1.98
C HIS A 51 -1.56 5.10 1.88
N LYS A 52 -0.95 4.63 0.81
CA LYS A 52 -0.75 3.19 0.55
C LYS A 52 0.08 2.49 1.63
N ILE A 53 0.96 3.22 2.31
CA ILE A 53 1.79 2.66 3.38
C ILE A 53 0.95 2.09 4.55
N ASN A 54 -0.21 2.67 4.85
CA ASN A 54 -1.08 2.20 5.92
C ASN A 54 -1.50 0.74 5.70
N ASN A 55 -2.01 0.47 4.50
CA ASN A 55 -2.43 -0.87 4.10
C ASN A 55 -1.23 -1.82 3.90
N ALA A 56 -0.17 -1.36 3.23
CA ALA A 56 1.01 -2.19 2.96
C ALA A 56 1.69 -2.64 4.27
N LEU A 57 1.85 -1.74 5.24
CA LEU A 57 2.44 -2.07 6.53
C LEU A 57 1.56 -3.04 7.33
N GLY A 58 0.24 -2.83 7.36
CA GLY A 58 -0.68 -3.71 8.06
C GLY A 58 -0.67 -5.14 7.48
N GLN A 59 -0.73 -5.27 6.16
CA GLN A 59 -0.65 -6.58 5.51
C GLN A 59 0.75 -7.22 5.63
N MET A 60 1.81 -6.42 5.65
CA MET A 60 3.18 -6.90 5.88
C MET A 60 3.33 -7.54 7.25
N LEU A 61 2.82 -6.91 8.31
CA LEU A 61 2.84 -7.48 9.65
C LEU A 61 2.04 -8.78 9.74
N LEU A 62 0.90 -8.85 9.03
CA LEU A 62 0.14 -10.09 8.92
C LEU A 62 0.92 -11.20 8.21
N ALA A 63 1.64 -10.87 7.13
CA ALA A 63 2.49 -11.82 6.42
C ALA A 63 3.60 -12.39 7.32
N ILE A 64 4.21 -11.56 8.15
CA ILE A 64 5.24 -11.96 9.12
C ILE A 64 4.65 -12.90 10.17
N GLU A 65 3.49 -12.58 10.75
CA GLU A 65 2.78 -13.45 11.71
C GLU A 65 2.40 -14.82 11.09
N MET A 66 2.18 -14.84 9.77
CA MET A 66 1.93 -16.06 9.01
C MET A 66 3.21 -16.78 8.56
N ASN A 67 4.39 -16.34 9.01
CA ASN A 67 5.71 -16.88 8.64
C ASN A 67 5.95 -16.92 7.12
N LYS A 68 5.41 -15.94 6.37
CA LYS A 68 5.67 -15.84 4.93
C LYS A 68 7.03 -15.21 4.68
N THR A 69 7.72 -15.73 3.69
CA THR A 69 9.10 -15.33 3.36
C THR A 69 9.21 -14.52 2.07
N ARG A 70 8.14 -14.50 1.30
CA ARG A 70 8.03 -13.78 0.03
C ARG A 70 6.75 -12.95 -0.02
N ILE A 71 6.88 -11.75 -0.53
CA ILE A 71 5.78 -10.80 -0.72
C ILE A 71 5.60 -10.54 -2.21
N ILE A 72 4.36 -10.52 -2.65
CA ILE A 72 4.02 -10.04 -3.99
C ILE A 72 2.97 -8.94 -3.91
N ALA A 73 2.98 -8.06 -4.90
CA ALA A 73 1.98 -7.01 -5.07
C ALA A 73 1.74 -6.74 -6.55
N GLU A 74 0.59 -6.18 -6.86
CA GLU A 74 0.29 -5.51 -8.13
C GLU A 74 0.45 -4.01 -7.98
N THR A 75 0.72 -3.30 -9.07
CA THR A 75 0.68 -1.85 -9.08
C THR A 75 0.42 -1.29 -10.49
N GLY A 76 -0.32 -0.19 -10.56
CA GLY A 76 -0.50 0.59 -11.79
C GLY A 76 0.28 1.90 -11.71
N ALA A 77 -0.21 2.88 -10.94
CA ALA A 77 0.48 4.16 -10.72
C ALA A 77 1.81 4.05 -9.93
N GLY A 78 2.17 2.87 -9.42
CA GLY A 78 3.41 2.60 -8.72
C GLY A 78 3.40 2.86 -7.21
N GLN A 79 2.44 3.61 -6.68
CA GLN A 79 2.42 3.99 -5.27
C GLN A 79 2.26 2.79 -4.31
N HIS A 80 1.41 1.82 -4.68
CA HIS A 80 1.25 0.61 -3.89
C HIS A 80 2.51 -0.26 -3.93
N GLY A 81 3.12 -0.43 -5.10
CA GLY A 81 4.39 -1.14 -5.26
C GLY A 81 5.51 -0.52 -4.43
N VAL A 82 5.66 0.81 -4.46
CA VAL A 82 6.65 1.54 -3.65
C VAL A 82 6.42 1.31 -2.15
N ALA A 83 5.18 1.40 -1.68
CA ALA A 83 4.87 1.16 -0.27
C ALA A 83 5.16 -0.29 0.15
N THR A 84 4.82 -1.27 -0.70
CA THR A 84 5.11 -2.69 -0.45
C THR A 84 6.60 -2.97 -0.45
N ALA A 85 7.35 -2.44 -1.43
CA ALA A 85 8.80 -2.58 -1.50
C ALA A 85 9.50 -1.99 -0.27
N ALA A 86 9.06 -0.79 0.17
CA ALA A 86 9.59 -0.15 1.38
C ALA A 86 9.36 -1.02 2.64
N CYS A 87 8.17 -1.58 2.81
CA CYS A 87 7.88 -2.48 3.92
C CYS A 87 8.69 -3.77 3.82
N ALA A 88 8.81 -4.38 2.63
CA ALA A 88 9.58 -5.61 2.44
C ALA A 88 11.07 -5.39 2.75
N ALA A 89 11.67 -4.29 2.28
CA ALA A 89 13.04 -3.91 2.59
C ALA A 89 13.25 -3.75 4.10
N LYS A 90 12.31 -3.07 4.79
CA LYS A 90 12.37 -2.87 6.25
C LYS A 90 12.43 -4.19 7.02
N PHE A 91 11.69 -5.20 6.59
CA PHE A 91 11.57 -6.48 7.28
C PHE A 91 12.45 -7.60 6.69
N GLY A 92 13.24 -7.29 5.65
CA GLY A 92 14.16 -8.25 5.03
C GLY A 92 13.46 -9.36 4.24
N LEU A 93 12.26 -9.11 3.71
CA LEU A 93 11.50 -10.07 2.92
C LEU A 93 11.73 -9.89 1.42
N LYS A 94 11.72 -10.98 0.67
CA LYS A 94 11.74 -10.92 -0.80
C LYS A 94 10.46 -10.26 -1.32
N CYS A 95 10.59 -9.35 -2.28
CA CYS A 95 9.46 -8.61 -2.84
C CYS A 95 9.46 -8.69 -4.36
N THR A 96 8.36 -9.13 -4.93
CA THR A 96 8.11 -9.13 -6.38
C THR A 96 6.88 -8.26 -6.66
N VAL A 97 6.99 -7.32 -7.60
CA VAL A 97 5.89 -6.42 -7.96
C VAL A 97 5.53 -6.62 -9.43
N TYR A 98 4.28 -6.98 -9.68
CA TYR A 98 3.71 -7.08 -11.03
C TYR A 98 3.22 -5.72 -11.49
N MET A 99 3.65 -5.29 -12.67
CA MET A 99 3.27 -3.99 -13.23
C MET A 99 3.08 -4.09 -14.73
N GLY A 100 2.01 -3.53 -15.26
CA GLY A 100 1.79 -3.50 -16.70
C GLY A 100 2.89 -2.74 -17.44
N GLU A 101 3.29 -3.22 -18.61
CA GLU A 101 4.38 -2.62 -19.41
C GLU A 101 4.10 -1.14 -19.73
N GLU A 102 2.85 -0.80 -20.04
CA GLU A 102 2.41 0.59 -20.26
C GLU A 102 2.56 1.45 -19.00
N ASP A 103 2.26 0.91 -17.84
CA ASP A 103 2.39 1.61 -16.56
C ASP A 103 3.86 1.76 -16.14
N ILE A 104 4.72 0.79 -16.44
CA ILE A 104 6.18 0.87 -16.24
C ILE A 104 6.76 2.07 -16.97
N GLU A 105 6.41 2.25 -18.25
CA GLU A 105 6.86 3.37 -19.06
C GLU A 105 6.39 4.73 -18.50
N ARG A 106 5.14 4.81 -18.07
CA ARG A 106 4.55 6.03 -17.49
C ARG A 106 5.12 6.39 -16.12
N GLN A 107 5.54 5.38 -15.33
CA GLN A 107 5.87 5.53 -13.92
C GLN A 107 7.34 5.17 -13.60
N LYS A 108 8.27 5.50 -14.51
CA LYS A 108 9.71 5.18 -14.38
C LYS A 108 10.32 5.55 -13.03
N LEU A 109 9.91 6.68 -12.46
CA LEU A 109 10.40 7.11 -11.15
C LEU A 109 9.99 6.14 -10.03
N ASN A 110 8.76 5.64 -10.03
CA ASN A 110 8.31 4.68 -9.04
C ASN A 110 8.96 3.31 -9.25
N VAL A 111 9.18 2.90 -10.50
CA VAL A 111 9.95 1.69 -10.84
C VAL A 111 11.37 1.79 -10.28
N PHE A 112 12.04 2.91 -10.51
CA PHE A 112 13.37 3.16 -9.94
C PHE A 112 13.38 3.07 -8.40
N ARG A 113 12.39 3.68 -7.73
CA ARG A 113 12.27 3.62 -6.27
C ARG A 113 12.10 2.19 -5.76
N MET A 114 11.26 1.38 -6.42
CA MET A 114 11.06 -0.02 -6.06
C MET A 114 12.34 -0.85 -6.22
N ASN A 115 13.05 -0.68 -7.34
CA ASN A 115 14.32 -1.34 -7.59
C ASN A 115 15.39 -0.94 -6.56
N LEU A 116 15.47 0.34 -6.19
CA LEU A 116 16.41 0.83 -5.16
C LEU A 116 16.17 0.16 -3.80
N MET A 117 14.91 -0.19 -3.49
CA MET A 117 14.52 -0.91 -2.28
C MET A 117 14.65 -2.44 -2.40
N GLY A 118 15.19 -2.94 -3.52
CA GLY A 118 15.45 -4.37 -3.73
C GLY A 118 14.23 -5.18 -4.18
N ALA A 119 13.14 -4.55 -4.61
CA ALA A 119 12.02 -5.27 -5.20
C ALA A 119 12.30 -5.65 -6.65
N GLU A 120 11.91 -6.86 -7.02
CA GLU A 120 11.91 -7.35 -8.40
C GLU A 120 10.63 -6.87 -9.11
N ILE A 121 10.77 -6.21 -10.26
CA ILE A 121 9.63 -5.74 -11.05
C ILE A 121 9.42 -6.68 -12.22
N ILE A 122 8.25 -7.30 -12.30
CA ILE A 122 7.87 -8.18 -13.40
C ILE A 122 6.93 -7.43 -14.34
N PRO A 123 7.37 -7.13 -15.58
CA PRO A 123 6.53 -6.50 -16.57
C PRO A 123 5.45 -7.47 -17.05
N VAL A 124 4.21 -7.00 -17.08
CA VAL A 124 3.08 -7.75 -17.63
C VAL A 124 2.78 -7.23 -19.03
N THR A 125 3.00 -8.09 -20.02
CA THR A 125 2.87 -7.79 -21.46
C THR A 125 1.58 -8.30 -22.08
N SER A 126 0.78 -9.05 -21.32
CA SER A 126 -0.52 -9.58 -21.77
C SER A 126 -1.65 -8.55 -21.61
N GLY A 127 -2.73 -8.75 -22.37
CA GLY A 127 -3.95 -7.94 -22.27
C GLY A 127 -3.74 -6.47 -22.60
N SER A 128 -4.29 -5.60 -21.77
CA SER A 128 -4.15 -4.13 -21.86
C SER A 128 -2.82 -3.60 -21.31
N LYS A 129 -1.97 -4.46 -20.76
CA LYS A 129 -0.67 -4.13 -20.16
C LYS A 129 -0.76 -3.09 -19.03
N THR A 130 -1.87 -3.13 -18.27
CA THR A 130 -2.17 -2.21 -17.18
C THR A 130 -2.46 -2.92 -15.86
N LEU A 131 -2.89 -2.19 -14.83
CA LEU A 131 -3.19 -2.70 -13.49
C LEU A 131 -4.05 -3.98 -13.46
N LYS A 132 -5.06 -4.09 -14.33
CA LYS A 132 -5.93 -5.28 -14.39
C LYS A 132 -5.14 -6.55 -14.67
N ASP A 133 -4.25 -6.48 -15.65
CA ASP A 133 -3.45 -7.63 -16.06
C ASP A 133 -2.36 -7.94 -15.03
N ALA A 134 -1.76 -6.90 -14.44
CA ALA A 134 -0.84 -7.04 -13.31
C ALA A 134 -1.50 -7.75 -12.11
N THR A 135 -2.75 -7.40 -11.79
CA THR A 135 -3.53 -8.08 -10.74
C THR A 135 -3.75 -9.56 -11.05
N ASN A 136 -4.08 -9.89 -12.31
CA ASN A 136 -4.29 -11.28 -12.72
C ASN A 136 -3.01 -12.12 -12.59
N GLU A 137 -1.86 -11.57 -12.99
CA GLU A 137 -0.57 -12.28 -12.86
C GLU A 137 -0.16 -12.43 -11.40
N ALA A 138 -0.34 -11.40 -10.57
CA ALA A 138 -0.09 -11.49 -9.13
C ALA A 138 -0.94 -12.60 -8.47
N ILE A 139 -2.22 -12.70 -8.82
CA ILE A 139 -3.10 -13.76 -8.31
C ILE A 139 -2.64 -15.15 -8.75
N ARG A 140 -2.22 -15.32 -10.01
CA ARG A 140 -1.71 -16.61 -10.51
C ARG A 140 -0.46 -17.05 -9.75
N ASP A 141 0.50 -16.15 -9.58
CA ASP A 141 1.70 -16.42 -8.78
C ASP A 141 1.33 -16.77 -7.33
N TRP A 142 0.47 -15.98 -6.72
CA TRP A 142 0.06 -16.22 -5.33
C TRP A 142 -0.59 -17.58 -5.12
N VAL A 143 -1.53 -17.98 -5.99
CA VAL A 143 -2.19 -19.29 -5.89
C VAL A 143 -1.20 -20.43 -6.04
N THR A 144 -0.21 -20.27 -6.93
CA THR A 144 0.83 -21.27 -7.17
C THR A 144 1.79 -21.40 -5.99
N ASN A 145 2.10 -20.32 -5.29
CA ASN A 145 3.13 -20.23 -4.25
C ASN A 145 2.56 -19.86 -2.86
N VAL A 146 1.31 -20.19 -2.59
CA VAL A 146 0.57 -19.72 -1.40
C VAL A 146 1.22 -20.11 -0.08
N GLU A 147 1.99 -21.19 -0.03
CA GLU A 147 2.63 -21.68 1.21
C GLU A 147 3.65 -20.68 1.76
N ASN A 148 4.50 -20.12 0.93
CA ASN A 148 5.57 -19.20 1.34
C ASN A 148 5.35 -17.75 0.97
N THR A 149 4.34 -17.46 0.15
CA THR A 149 4.09 -16.14 -0.45
C THR A 149 2.83 -15.50 0.13
N PHE A 150 2.91 -14.22 0.45
CA PHE A 150 1.76 -13.40 0.82
C PHE A 150 1.51 -12.34 -0.27
N TYR A 151 0.25 -12.24 -0.70
CA TYR A 151 -0.17 -11.22 -1.64
C TYR A 151 -0.67 -9.98 -0.89
N ILE A 152 0.09 -8.89 -0.95
CA ILE A 152 -0.31 -7.59 -0.41
C ILE A 152 -1.13 -6.87 -1.47
N ILE A 153 -2.46 -6.88 -1.33
CA ILE A 153 -3.37 -6.25 -2.27
C ILE A 153 -3.52 -4.76 -2.01
N GLY A 154 -3.52 -3.96 -3.07
CA GLY A 154 -3.51 -2.49 -2.99
C GLY A 154 -4.87 -1.81 -2.93
N SER A 155 -5.96 -2.53 -3.19
CA SER A 155 -7.32 -1.99 -3.30
C SER A 155 -8.35 -2.93 -2.68
N SER A 156 -9.56 -2.42 -2.40
CA SER A 156 -10.67 -3.21 -1.84
C SER A 156 -11.33 -4.08 -2.91
N VAL A 157 -10.55 -4.95 -3.54
CA VAL A 157 -10.96 -5.88 -4.60
C VAL A 157 -10.60 -7.31 -4.23
N GLY A 158 -11.10 -8.28 -5.00
CA GLY A 158 -10.84 -9.70 -4.77
C GLY A 158 -11.81 -10.34 -3.79
N PRO A 159 -11.58 -11.64 -3.46
CA PRO A 159 -12.44 -12.39 -2.56
C PRO A 159 -12.27 -11.96 -1.11
N HIS A 160 -13.23 -12.32 -0.26
CA HIS A 160 -13.04 -12.21 1.19
C HIS A 160 -11.81 -13.01 1.64
N PRO A 161 -10.92 -12.46 2.54
CA PRO A 161 -11.09 -11.27 3.37
C PRO A 161 -10.45 -9.97 2.83
N TYR A 162 -9.94 -9.92 1.60
CA TYR A 162 -9.14 -8.80 1.09
C TYR A 162 -9.84 -7.43 1.16
N PRO A 163 -11.10 -7.26 0.72
CA PRO A 163 -11.75 -5.96 0.82
C PRO A 163 -11.87 -5.47 2.26
N MET A 164 -12.10 -6.38 3.21
CA MET A 164 -12.17 -6.07 4.63
C MET A 164 -10.79 -5.65 5.18
N LEU A 165 -9.74 -6.39 4.84
CA LEU A 165 -8.36 -6.07 5.27
C LEU A 165 -7.96 -4.66 4.82
N VAL A 166 -8.14 -4.35 3.54
CA VAL A 166 -7.79 -3.04 2.98
C VAL A 166 -8.61 -1.94 3.63
N ARG A 167 -9.94 -2.12 3.78
CA ARG A 167 -10.80 -1.18 4.48
C ARG A 167 -10.29 -0.91 5.90
N ASP A 168 -10.02 -1.95 6.66
CA ASP A 168 -9.69 -1.84 8.08
C ASP A 168 -8.33 -1.17 8.28
N PHE A 169 -7.32 -1.50 7.46
CA PHE A 169 -6.02 -0.83 7.51
C PHE A 169 -6.06 0.62 7.03
N GLN A 170 -6.94 0.98 6.09
CA GLN A 170 -7.11 2.36 5.64
C GLN A 170 -8.06 3.18 6.53
N SER A 171 -8.84 2.55 7.41
CA SER A 171 -9.79 3.24 8.30
C SER A 171 -9.13 4.21 9.28
N VAL A 172 -7.83 4.05 9.55
CA VAL A 172 -7.02 4.96 10.37
C VAL A 172 -7.13 6.42 9.90
N ILE A 173 -7.22 6.65 8.60
CA ILE A 173 -7.38 7.98 8.00
C ILE A 173 -8.66 8.66 8.53
N GLY A 174 -9.78 7.96 8.47
CA GLY A 174 -11.08 8.47 8.94
C GLY A 174 -11.15 8.64 10.46
N LEU A 175 -10.56 7.69 11.20
CA LEU A 175 -10.51 7.74 12.67
C LEU A 175 -9.71 8.95 13.15
N GLU A 176 -8.54 9.20 12.57
CA GLU A 176 -7.73 10.38 12.89
C GLU A 176 -8.42 11.67 12.46
N THR A 177 -8.99 11.72 11.26
CA THR A 177 -9.73 12.90 10.77
C THR A 177 -10.85 13.27 11.73
N LYS A 178 -11.66 12.29 12.17
CA LYS A 178 -12.74 12.51 13.13
C LYS A 178 -12.24 13.04 14.49
N LYS A 179 -11.04 12.64 14.91
CA LYS A 179 -10.44 13.11 16.16
C LYS A 179 -9.84 14.52 16.04
N GLN A 180 -9.34 14.87 14.84
CA GLN A 180 -8.67 16.14 14.56
C GLN A 180 -9.66 17.26 14.20
N PHE A 181 -10.88 16.92 13.82
CA PHE A 181 -11.96 17.84 13.44
C PHE A 181 -12.78 18.23 14.65
#